data_c6e1fe8027dc817d0efe57f1064df38c
#
_entry.id   c6e1fe8027dc817d0efe57f1064df38c
#
_cell.length_a   1.000
_cell.length_b   1.000
_cell.length_c   1.000
_cell.angle_alpha   90.00
_cell.angle_beta   90.00
_cell.angle_gamma   90.00
#
_symmetry.space_group_name_H-M   'P 1'
#
loop_
_entity.id
_entity.type
_entity.pdbx_description
1 polymer ?
#
loop_
_entity_poly.entity_id
_entity_poly.type
_entity_poly.pdbx_seq_one_letter_code
_entity_poly.pdbx_strand_id
1 'polypeptide(L)'
;MSFDSWRSFFTFSWAVNRKQRYILDEESQRFLNAIIETCKERELSIPKGATVWRAQNGHAWRAMYQTDPETDEQVHVDNVPIPFPHSRMKPLEDSASEGRANSKGIPYLYVATDKETAMSEIRPWLGAIVSLGIFKTTKDLKILDFSVEHGVSNTNFLFYFNEPSEEEKKKAVWSDIDNAFSKPVRNSDSTSDYAATQIISEFVKSKGYDGIAYKSSLADGHNIVLFDLASAEVLGCQIHEVSKVKFEFKRIEEH
;
A
#
# COMPACT_ATOMS: atom_id res chain seq x y z
N MET A 1 -1.53 24.81 -13.52
CA MET A 1 -1.37 23.96 -14.72
C MET A 1 -2.20 22.70 -14.55
N SER A 2 -2.59 22.08 -15.65
CA SER A 2 -3.36 20.84 -15.68
C SER A 2 -2.53 19.74 -16.33
N PHE A 3 -3.04 18.52 -16.39
CA PHE A 3 -2.43 17.46 -17.18
C PHE A 3 -2.51 17.77 -18.69
N ASP A 4 -1.45 17.50 -19.43
CA ASP A 4 -1.38 17.77 -20.87
C ASP A 4 -2.44 16.96 -21.65
N SER A 5 -2.77 15.75 -21.19
CA SER A 5 -3.74 14.85 -21.81
C SER A 5 -4.39 13.93 -20.76
N TRP A 6 -5.58 13.42 -21.07
CA TRP A 6 -6.20 12.36 -20.30
C TRP A 6 -5.37 11.05 -20.28
N ARG A 7 -4.40 10.90 -21.19
CA ARG A 7 -3.44 9.79 -21.26
C ARG A 7 -2.12 10.06 -20.56
N SER A 8 -1.96 11.19 -19.86
CA SER A 8 -0.67 11.61 -19.30
C SER A 8 -0.06 10.55 -18.37
N PHE A 9 -0.86 9.84 -17.57
CA PHE A 9 -0.34 8.72 -16.76
C PHE A 9 0.19 7.57 -17.62
N PHE A 10 -0.52 7.19 -18.68
CA PHE A 10 -0.08 6.12 -19.59
C PHE A 10 1.26 6.49 -20.26
N THR A 11 1.38 7.71 -20.79
CA THR A 11 2.60 8.20 -21.41
C THR A 11 3.77 8.21 -20.42
N PHE A 12 3.54 8.73 -19.23
CA PHE A 12 4.53 8.72 -18.14
C PHE A 12 4.95 7.30 -17.77
N SER A 13 3.99 6.42 -17.50
CA SER A 13 4.24 5.02 -17.14
C SER A 13 5.04 4.29 -18.23
N TRP A 14 4.69 4.49 -19.50
CA TRP A 14 5.43 3.89 -20.60
C TRP A 14 6.86 4.42 -20.67
N ALA A 15 7.08 5.73 -20.51
CA ALA A 15 8.40 6.34 -20.56
C ALA A 15 9.32 5.77 -19.46
N VAL A 16 8.87 5.73 -18.21
CA VAL A 16 9.68 5.25 -17.07
C VAL A 16 9.88 3.74 -17.04
N ASN A 17 8.98 2.99 -17.68
CA ASN A 17 9.10 1.53 -17.77
C ASN A 17 9.94 1.07 -18.96
N ARG A 18 10.00 1.85 -20.05
CA ARG A 18 10.53 1.39 -21.34
C ARG A 18 11.65 2.24 -21.94
N LYS A 19 11.74 3.51 -21.55
CA LYS A 19 12.78 4.42 -22.11
C LYS A 19 13.85 4.77 -21.08
N GLN A 20 13.47 5.48 -20.02
CA GLN A 20 14.42 6.01 -19.04
C GLN A 20 13.71 6.24 -17.69
N ARG A 21 14.41 5.93 -16.61
CA ARG A 21 13.82 5.89 -15.26
C ARG A 21 14.47 6.90 -14.32
N TYR A 22 15.78 7.07 -14.41
CA TYR A 22 16.55 7.87 -13.44
C TYR A 22 16.70 9.32 -13.85
N ILE A 23 16.68 9.61 -15.14
CA ILE A 23 16.70 10.97 -15.68
C ILE A 23 15.42 11.17 -16.47
N LEU A 24 14.49 11.92 -15.91
CA LEU A 24 13.18 12.14 -16.50
C LEU A 24 13.24 13.22 -17.59
N ASP A 25 12.53 13.00 -18.69
CA ASP A 25 12.34 14.00 -19.72
C ASP A 25 11.35 15.11 -19.28
N GLU A 26 11.26 16.17 -20.06
CA GLU A 26 10.42 17.32 -19.73
C GLU A 26 8.93 16.96 -19.64
N GLU A 27 8.44 16.02 -20.45
CA GLU A 27 7.05 15.57 -20.42
C GLU A 27 6.74 14.85 -19.10
N SER A 28 7.61 13.94 -18.66
CA SER A 28 7.53 13.25 -17.37
C SER A 28 7.61 14.22 -16.18
N GLN A 29 8.46 15.25 -16.28
CA GLN A 29 8.56 16.29 -15.25
C GLN A 29 7.27 17.13 -15.17
N ARG A 30 6.68 17.53 -16.31
CA ARG A 30 5.40 18.25 -16.32
C ARG A 30 4.28 17.41 -15.72
N PHE A 31 4.22 16.11 -16.05
CA PHE A 31 3.26 15.19 -15.44
C PHE A 31 3.36 15.16 -13.92
N LEU A 32 4.55 14.98 -13.37
CA LEU A 32 4.76 14.95 -11.91
C LEU A 32 4.38 16.30 -11.25
N ASN A 33 4.71 17.42 -11.87
CA ASN A 33 4.32 18.74 -11.37
C ASN A 33 2.79 18.91 -11.40
N ALA A 34 2.11 18.46 -12.45
CA ALA A 34 0.64 18.50 -12.54
C ALA A 34 -0.05 17.68 -11.41
N ILE A 35 0.55 16.58 -10.95
CA ILE A 35 0.06 15.85 -9.76
C ILE A 35 -0.06 16.80 -8.56
N ILE A 36 1.01 17.54 -8.24
CA ILE A 36 1.02 18.44 -7.07
C ILE A 36 0.09 19.65 -7.27
N GLU A 37 0.01 20.18 -8.46
CA GLU A 37 -0.86 21.32 -8.77
C GLU A 37 -2.36 20.97 -8.72
N THR A 38 -2.70 19.70 -8.93
CA THR A 38 -4.09 19.22 -8.96
C THR A 38 -4.51 18.43 -7.72
N CYS A 39 -3.62 18.24 -6.74
CA CYS A 39 -3.85 17.34 -5.60
C CYS A 39 -4.53 18.01 -4.38
N LYS A 40 -4.82 19.30 -4.41
CA LYS A 40 -5.27 20.07 -3.24
C LYS A 40 -6.49 19.46 -2.52
N GLU A 41 -7.44 18.92 -3.28
CA GLU A 41 -8.65 18.28 -2.75
C GLU A 41 -8.42 16.85 -2.25
N ARG A 42 -7.20 16.35 -2.39
CA ARG A 42 -6.76 15.00 -2.03
C ARG A 42 -5.81 14.99 -0.83
N GLU A 43 -5.63 16.14 -0.17
CA GLU A 43 -4.84 16.23 1.03
C GLU A 43 -5.63 15.73 2.24
N LEU A 44 -5.09 14.70 2.92
CA LEU A 44 -5.63 14.10 4.13
C LEU A 44 -4.67 14.32 5.29
N SER A 45 -5.18 14.75 6.43
CA SER A 45 -4.42 14.83 7.67
C SER A 45 -4.77 13.66 8.58
N ILE A 46 -3.76 12.89 9.01
CA ILE A 46 -3.91 11.85 10.02
C ILE A 46 -3.30 12.38 11.31
N PRO A 47 -4.09 12.53 12.41
CA PRO A 47 -3.60 13.12 13.64
C PRO A 47 -2.59 12.20 14.35
N LYS A 48 -1.71 12.79 15.16
CA LYS A 48 -0.87 12.06 16.12
C LYS A 48 -1.76 11.18 17.02
N GLY A 49 -1.30 9.96 17.26
CA GLY A 49 -2.01 8.98 18.09
C GLY A 49 -3.12 8.23 17.34
N ALA A 50 -3.31 8.45 16.05
CA ALA A 50 -4.21 7.64 15.24
C ALA A 50 -3.74 6.18 15.19
N THR A 51 -4.68 5.25 15.22
CA THR A 51 -4.39 3.82 15.16
C THR A 51 -4.39 3.35 13.72
N VAL A 52 -3.33 2.63 13.32
CA VAL A 52 -3.21 1.98 12.02
C VAL A 52 -2.69 0.55 12.21
N TRP A 53 -2.88 -0.33 11.23
CA TRP A 53 -2.63 -1.76 11.36
C TRP A 53 -1.70 -2.26 10.25
N ARG A 54 -0.91 -3.28 10.60
CA ARG A 54 -0.08 -4.01 9.64
C ARG A 54 -0.12 -5.49 9.97
N ALA A 55 -0.38 -6.33 8.98
CA ALA A 55 -0.36 -7.77 9.14
C ALA A 55 0.86 -8.42 8.46
N GLN A 56 1.23 -9.58 8.94
CA GLN A 56 2.21 -10.47 8.31
C GLN A 56 1.74 -11.93 8.42
N ASN A 57 1.94 -12.71 7.37
CA ASN A 57 1.72 -14.15 7.40
C ASN A 57 2.71 -14.82 8.36
N GLY A 58 2.19 -15.68 9.22
CA GLY A 58 2.98 -16.45 10.18
C GLY A 58 2.98 -15.89 11.60
N HIS A 59 3.77 -16.54 12.44
CA HIS A 59 3.81 -16.32 13.88
C HIS A 59 5.18 -16.77 14.43
N ALA A 60 5.47 -16.47 15.69
CA ALA A 60 6.56 -17.03 16.45
C ALA A 60 6.04 -18.15 17.36
N TRP A 61 6.93 -18.89 17.96
CA TRP A 61 6.63 -19.93 18.92
C TRP A 61 7.15 -19.56 20.31
N ARG A 62 6.38 -19.90 21.33
CA ARG A 62 6.80 -19.81 22.73
C ARG A 62 6.67 -21.18 23.36
N ALA A 63 7.77 -21.69 23.95
CA ALA A 63 7.76 -22.91 24.71
C ALA A 63 6.86 -22.75 25.95
N MET A 64 6.01 -23.74 26.21
CA MET A 64 5.16 -23.83 27.37
C MET A 64 5.74 -24.90 28.33
N TYR A 65 5.92 -24.50 29.58
CA TYR A 65 6.45 -25.36 30.62
C TYR A 65 5.39 -25.60 31.69
N GLN A 66 5.41 -26.76 32.29
CA GLN A 66 4.60 -27.10 33.42
C GLN A 66 5.52 -27.58 34.56
N THR A 67 5.22 -27.19 35.79
CA THR A 67 5.96 -27.68 36.96
C THR A 67 5.53 -29.11 37.24
N ASP A 68 6.49 -30.02 37.25
CA ASP A 68 6.28 -31.40 37.73
C ASP A 68 5.98 -31.38 39.23
N PRO A 69 4.82 -31.88 39.67
CA PRO A 69 4.43 -31.83 41.07
C PRO A 69 5.27 -32.72 42.00
N GLU A 70 6.03 -33.68 41.46
CA GLU A 70 6.87 -34.59 42.25
C GLU A 70 8.31 -34.08 42.41
N THR A 71 8.83 -33.41 41.37
CA THR A 71 10.23 -32.96 41.34
C THR A 71 10.42 -31.45 41.45
N ASP A 72 9.33 -30.67 41.35
CA ASP A 72 9.31 -29.19 41.28
C ASP A 72 10.12 -28.62 40.11
N GLU A 73 10.42 -29.45 39.09
CA GLU A 73 11.15 -29.08 37.91
C GLU A 73 10.21 -28.56 36.79
N GLN A 74 10.73 -27.63 35.96
CA GLN A 74 10.02 -27.12 34.81
C GLN A 74 10.19 -28.08 33.61
N VAL A 75 9.14 -28.80 33.27
CA VAL A 75 9.13 -29.73 32.11
C VAL A 75 8.45 -29.05 30.92
N HIS A 76 9.14 -29.06 29.75
CA HIS A 76 8.55 -28.59 28.52
C HIS A 76 7.40 -29.50 28.09
N VAL A 77 6.19 -28.92 27.90
CA VAL A 77 5.00 -29.69 27.54
C VAL A 77 4.53 -29.42 26.09
N ASP A 78 4.71 -28.17 25.59
CA ASP A 78 4.25 -27.81 24.25
C ASP A 78 4.90 -26.51 23.76
N ASN A 79 4.67 -26.18 22.49
CA ASN A 79 4.97 -24.88 21.89
C ASN A 79 3.68 -24.22 21.44
N VAL A 80 3.39 -23.02 21.94
CA VAL A 80 2.20 -22.26 21.57
C VAL A 80 2.54 -21.17 20.58
N PRO A 81 1.68 -20.93 19.56
CA PRO A 81 1.88 -19.85 18.62
C PRO A 81 1.67 -18.51 19.31
N ILE A 82 2.58 -17.58 19.07
CA ILE A 82 2.51 -16.20 19.54
C ILE A 82 2.73 -15.24 18.36
N PRO A 83 2.25 -13.99 18.41
CA PRO A 83 2.50 -13.03 17.33
C PRO A 83 4.00 -12.76 17.18
N PHE A 84 4.39 -12.32 15.98
CA PHE A 84 5.76 -11.85 15.77
C PHE A 84 6.11 -10.71 16.74
N PRO A 85 7.38 -10.58 17.15
CA PRO A 85 7.83 -9.49 18.01
C PRO A 85 7.72 -8.15 17.30
N HIS A 86 7.63 -7.06 18.06
CA HIS A 86 7.49 -5.69 17.56
C HIS A 86 8.56 -5.33 16.51
N SER A 87 9.81 -5.76 16.72
CA SER A 87 10.93 -5.51 15.81
C SER A 87 10.70 -6.08 14.41
N ARG A 88 9.94 -7.19 14.29
CA ARG A 88 9.61 -7.80 13.01
C ARG A 88 8.43 -7.12 12.29
N MET A 89 7.62 -6.33 13.01
CA MET A 89 6.46 -5.68 12.41
C MET A 89 6.80 -4.42 11.60
N LYS A 90 8.02 -3.90 11.71
CA LYS A 90 8.54 -2.85 10.81
C LYS A 90 9.42 -3.46 9.72
N PRO A 91 9.54 -2.82 8.55
CA PRO A 91 10.54 -3.20 7.53
C PRO A 91 11.95 -3.08 8.10
N LEU A 92 12.85 -3.94 7.61
CA LEU A 92 14.28 -3.83 7.90
C LEU A 92 14.85 -2.62 7.13
N GLU A 93 15.62 -1.78 7.82
CA GLU A 93 16.19 -0.57 7.22
C GLU A 93 17.17 -0.88 6.09
N ASP A 94 17.99 -1.93 6.25
CA ASP A 94 19.07 -2.29 5.34
C ASP A 94 18.70 -3.30 4.25
N SER A 95 17.49 -3.89 4.29
CA SER A 95 17.10 -4.96 3.37
C SER A 95 15.64 -4.90 2.94
N ALA A 96 15.13 -3.69 2.74
CA ALA A 96 13.77 -3.49 2.27
C ALA A 96 13.57 -4.08 0.87
N SER A 97 12.60 -4.99 0.75
CA SER A 97 12.13 -5.45 -0.55
C SER A 97 11.40 -4.32 -1.28
N GLU A 98 11.45 -4.37 -2.60
CA GLU A 98 10.65 -3.44 -3.39
C GLU A 98 9.16 -3.71 -3.20
N GLY A 99 8.40 -2.63 -3.28
CA GLY A 99 6.96 -2.64 -3.23
C GLY A 99 6.38 -1.65 -4.23
N ARG A 100 5.08 -1.53 -4.21
CA ARG A 100 4.34 -0.66 -5.13
C ARG A 100 4.75 0.81 -5.02
N ALA A 101 5.09 1.28 -3.83
CA ALA A 101 5.46 2.67 -3.57
C ALA A 101 6.94 2.89 -3.31
N ASN A 102 7.73 1.83 -3.09
CA ASN A 102 9.15 1.95 -2.74
C ASN A 102 10.05 1.09 -3.63
N SER A 103 11.17 1.68 -4.01
CA SER A 103 12.25 0.97 -4.70
C SER A 103 12.98 0.03 -3.72
N LYS A 104 13.62 -1.01 -4.26
CA LYS A 104 14.43 -1.95 -3.47
C LYS A 104 15.50 -1.20 -2.66
N GLY A 105 15.60 -1.52 -1.38
CA GLY A 105 16.56 -0.89 -0.46
C GLY A 105 16.06 0.40 0.20
N ILE A 106 14.89 0.94 -0.19
CA ILE A 106 14.27 2.11 0.43
C ILE A 106 13.07 1.64 1.25
N PRO A 107 13.15 1.60 2.59
CA PRO A 107 12.06 1.08 3.42
C PRO A 107 10.93 2.10 3.57
N TYR A 108 9.70 1.68 3.26
CA TYR A 108 8.47 2.39 3.60
C TYR A 108 7.58 1.50 4.48
N LEU A 109 6.83 2.12 5.39
CA LEU A 109 5.95 1.40 6.28
C LEU A 109 4.54 1.33 5.66
N TYR A 110 4.14 0.14 5.22
CA TYR A 110 2.79 -0.14 4.73
C TYR A 110 1.89 -0.51 5.89
N VAL A 111 0.81 0.24 6.07
CA VAL A 111 -0.22 0.03 7.09
C VAL A 111 -1.61 0.19 6.46
N ALA A 112 -2.65 -0.15 7.19
CA ALA A 112 -4.03 -0.01 6.75
C ALA A 112 -4.87 0.77 7.77
N THR A 113 -6.00 1.30 7.32
CA THR A 113 -6.95 2.05 8.16
C THR A 113 -7.69 1.18 9.15
N ASP A 114 -7.75 -0.12 8.91
CA ASP A 114 -8.44 -1.10 9.76
C ASP A 114 -7.73 -2.47 9.70
N LYS A 115 -8.05 -3.32 10.65
CA LYS A 115 -7.40 -4.63 10.82
C LYS A 115 -7.78 -5.62 9.73
N GLU A 116 -9.02 -5.58 9.25
CA GLU A 116 -9.53 -6.46 8.19
C GLU A 116 -8.79 -6.19 6.89
N THR A 117 -8.60 -4.92 6.55
CA THR A 117 -7.82 -4.49 5.38
C THR A 117 -6.36 -4.94 5.51
N ALA A 118 -5.72 -4.70 6.67
CA ALA A 118 -4.34 -5.12 6.89
C ALA A 118 -4.16 -6.64 6.71
N MET A 119 -5.08 -7.45 7.25
CA MET A 119 -5.03 -8.90 7.13
C MET A 119 -5.38 -9.40 5.72
N SER A 120 -6.28 -8.72 4.99
CA SER A 120 -6.62 -9.09 3.62
C SER A 120 -5.48 -8.85 2.63
N GLU A 121 -4.69 -7.78 2.82
CA GLU A 121 -3.59 -7.40 1.92
C GLU A 121 -2.46 -8.45 1.87
N ILE A 122 -2.27 -9.24 2.91
CA ILE A 122 -1.29 -10.32 2.93
C ILE A 122 -1.78 -11.62 2.27
N ARG A 123 -3.04 -11.64 1.76
CA ARG A 123 -3.68 -12.75 1.04
C ARG A 123 -3.48 -14.11 1.75
N PRO A 124 -3.90 -14.23 3.00
CA PRO A 124 -3.69 -15.45 3.74
C PRO A 124 -4.62 -16.56 3.22
N TRP A 125 -4.19 -17.82 3.39
CA TRP A 125 -5.01 -19.00 3.10
C TRP A 125 -5.84 -19.42 4.32
N LEU A 126 -6.85 -20.27 4.11
CA LEU A 126 -7.67 -20.82 5.17
C LEU A 126 -6.79 -21.61 6.18
N GLY A 127 -6.97 -21.35 7.48
CA GLY A 127 -6.15 -21.93 8.53
C GLY A 127 -4.77 -21.27 8.72
N ALA A 128 -4.43 -20.26 7.93
CA ALA A 128 -3.18 -19.51 8.14
C ALA A 128 -3.22 -18.76 9.47
N ILE A 129 -2.08 -18.77 10.17
CA ILE A 129 -1.89 -17.93 11.36
C ILE A 129 -1.23 -16.63 10.94
N VAL A 130 -1.80 -15.51 11.38
CA VAL A 130 -1.42 -14.14 11.00
C VAL A 130 -1.02 -13.36 12.23
N SER A 131 0.11 -12.68 12.18
CA SER A 131 0.50 -11.68 13.17
C SER A 131 0.01 -10.30 12.75
N LEU A 132 -0.82 -9.66 13.59
CA LEU A 132 -1.37 -8.32 13.38
C LEU A 132 -0.71 -7.35 14.35
N GLY A 133 0.04 -6.38 13.83
CA GLY A 133 0.61 -5.27 14.57
C GLY A 133 -0.36 -4.10 14.65
N ILE A 134 -0.49 -3.54 15.84
CA ILE A 134 -1.24 -2.33 16.13
C ILE A 134 -0.24 -1.20 16.26
N PHE A 135 -0.39 -0.17 15.45
CA PHE A 135 0.51 0.99 15.42
C PHE A 135 -0.22 2.25 15.86
N LYS A 136 0.54 3.21 16.38
CA LYS A 136 0.09 4.59 16.56
C LYS A 136 1.01 5.57 15.85
N THR A 137 0.42 6.55 15.19
CA THR A 137 1.15 7.66 14.57
C THR A 137 1.85 8.49 15.66
N THR A 138 3.09 8.88 15.40
CA THR A 138 3.96 9.62 16.35
C THR A 138 3.82 11.13 16.24
N LYS A 139 3.31 11.60 15.11
CA LYS A 139 3.07 13.02 14.78
C LYS A 139 1.83 13.16 13.90
N ASP A 140 1.38 14.39 13.68
CA ASP A 140 0.39 14.67 12.64
C ASP A 140 1.04 14.40 11.27
N LEU A 141 0.33 13.71 10.38
CA LEU A 141 0.83 13.27 9.10
C LEU A 141 0.06 13.96 7.97
N LYS A 142 0.79 14.51 7.01
CA LYS A 142 0.25 15.03 5.76
C LYS A 142 0.29 13.92 4.70
N ILE A 143 -0.87 13.39 4.32
CA ILE A 143 -1.01 12.26 3.40
C ILE A 143 -1.66 12.74 2.09
N LEU A 144 -1.18 12.24 0.96
CA LEU A 144 -1.85 12.43 -0.32
C LEU A 144 -2.72 11.22 -0.62
N ASP A 145 -4.05 11.44 -0.70
CA ASP A 145 -5.05 10.39 -0.93
C ASP A 145 -5.32 10.21 -2.42
N PHE A 146 -4.90 9.09 -2.98
CA PHE A 146 -5.16 8.72 -4.37
C PHE A 146 -6.56 8.12 -4.58
N SER A 147 -7.23 7.68 -3.51
CA SER A 147 -8.52 7.00 -3.58
C SER A 147 -9.73 7.94 -3.72
N VAL A 148 -9.53 9.24 -3.68
CA VAL A 148 -10.62 10.20 -3.89
C VAL A 148 -11.26 9.95 -5.26
N GLU A 149 -12.57 9.75 -5.30
CA GLU A 149 -13.34 9.33 -6.48
C GLU A 149 -13.02 7.90 -6.99
N HIS A 150 -12.51 7.01 -6.10
CA HIS A 150 -12.28 5.60 -6.45
C HIS A 150 -13.54 4.94 -7.02
N GLY A 151 -13.37 4.17 -8.11
CA GLY A 151 -14.47 3.43 -8.75
C GLY A 151 -15.42 4.29 -9.59
N VAL A 152 -15.22 5.60 -9.68
CA VAL A 152 -15.94 6.43 -10.63
C VAL A 152 -15.48 6.04 -12.03
N SER A 153 -16.38 5.42 -12.79
CA SER A 153 -16.08 4.98 -14.17
C SER A 153 -15.92 6.19 -15.08
N ASN A 154 -14.70 6.42 -15.51
CA ASN A 154 -14.44 7.36 -16.59
C ASN A 154 -14.69 6.64 -17.91
N THR A 155 -15.68 7.08 -18.67
CA THR A 155 -15.94 6.58 -20.03
C THR A 155 -14.90 7.15 -21.01
N ASN A 156 -13.64 6.79 -20.79
CA ASN A 156 -12.51 7.27 -21.61
C ASN A 156 -12.67 6.97 -23.11
N PHE A 157 -13.57 6.05 -23.48
CA PHE A 157 -13.88 5.74 -24.87
C PHE A 157 -14.42 6.96 -25.63
N LEU A 158 -15.21 7.81 -24.99
CA LEU A 158 -15.76 9.02 -25.62
C LEU A 158 -14.67 10.05 -25.94
N PHE A 159 -13.55 10.03 -25.20
CA PHE A 159 -12.43 10.95 -25.41
C PHE A 159 -11.66 10.70 -26.71
N TYR A 160 -11.87 9.55 -27.35
CA TYR A 160 -11.34 9.32 -28.71
C TYR A 160 -12.09 10.13 -29.79
N PHE A 161 -13.32 10.56 -29.49
CA PHE A 161 -14.18 11.26 -30.44
C PHE A 161 -14.32 12.75 -30.10
N ASN A 162 -14.21 13.10 -28.82
CA ASN A 162 -14.34 14.47 -28.35
C ASN A 162 -13.20 14.79 -27.39
N GLU A 163 -12.57 15.94 -27.57
CA GLU A 163 -11.55 16.42 -26.62
C GLU A 163 -12.19 16.63 -25.24
N PRO A 164 -11.69 15.96 -24.17
CA PRO A 164 -12.23 16.14 -22.84
C PRO A 164 -11.89 17.53 -22.29
N SER A 165 -12.79 18.06 -21.46
CA SER A 165 -12.53 19.26 -20.67
C SER A 165 -11.36 19.05 -19.69
N GLU A 166 -10.79 20.15 -19.19
CA GLU A 166 -9.69 20.09 -18.19
C GLU A 166 -10.06 19.28 -16.95
N GLU A 167 -11.32 19.37 -16.49
CA GLU A 167 -11.79 18.62 -15.34
C GLU A 167 -11.93 17.12 -15.65
N GLU A 168 -12.37 16.76 -16.85
CA GLU A 168 -12.43 15.36 -17.28
C GLU A 168 -11.04 14.77 -17.49
N LYS A 169 -10.08 15.53 -18.04
CA LYS A 169 -8.66 15.13 -18.12
C LYS A 169 -8.11 14.84 -16.73
N LYS A 170 -8.34 15.76 -15.77
CA LYS A 170 -7.90 15.61 -14.38
C LYS A 170 -8.47 14.33 -13.75
N LYS A 171 -9.78 14.10 -13.88
CA LYS A 171 -10.45 12.91 -13.33
C LYS A 171 -9.92 11.62 -13.95
N ALA A 172 -9.72 11.60 -15.27
CA ALA A 172 -9.19 10.43 -15.97
C ALA A 172 -7.78 10.07 -15.47
N VAL A 173 -6.88 11.04 -15.39
CA VAL A 173 -5.50 10.82 -14.95
C VAL A 173 -5.46 10.36 -13.47
N TRP A 174 -6.24 10.98 -12.59
CA TRP A 174 -6.29 10.55 -11.19
C TRP A 174 -6.87 9.15 -11.02
N SER A 175 -7.87 8.78 -11.83
CA SER A 175 -8.40 7.41 -11.87
C SER A 175 -7.34 6.40 -12.32
N ASP A 176 -6.50 6.75 -13.31
CA ASP A 176 -5.42 5.89 -13.75
C ASP A 176 -4.33 5.72 -12.68
N ILE A 177 -3.99 6.80 -11.95
CA ILE A 177 -3.07 6.76 -10.82
C ILE A 177 -3.63 5.87 -9.71
N ASP A 178 -4.88 6.09 -9.28
CA ASP A 178 -5.55 5.27 -8.26
C ASP A 178 -5.56 3.79 -8.66
N ASN A 179 -5.93 3.48 -9.88
CA ASN A 179 -5.90 2.13 -10.42
C ASN A 179 -4.51 1.49 -10.37
N ALA A 180 -3.45 2.25 -10.66
CA ALA A 180 -2.08 1.74 -10.62
C ALA A 180 -1.63 1.39 -9.19
N PHE A 181 -2.11 2.12 -8.19
CA PHE A 181 -1.84 1.82 -6.78
C PHE A 181 -2.76 0.74 -6.19
N SER A 182 -4.01 0.65 -6.61
CA SER A 182 -5.03 -0.25 -6.05
C SER A 182 -5.02 -1.64 -6.68
N LYS A 183 -4.78 -1.77 -7.99
CA LYS A 183 -4.86 -3.06 -8.69
C LYS A 183 -3.84 -4.06 -8.15
N PRO A 184 -4.27 -5.31 -7.90
CA PRO A 184 -3.36 -6.39 -7.54
C PRO A 184 -2.39 -6.66 -8.70
N VAL A 185 -1.10 -6.71 -8.40
CA VAL A 185 -0.09 -7.19 -9.35
C VAL A 185 -0.23 -8.70 -9.47
N ARG A 186 -0.17 -9.22 -10.69
CA ARG A 186 -0.15 -10.66 -10.94
C ARG A 186 1.23 -11.22 -10.59
N ASN A 187 1.32 -12.48 -10.16
CA ASN A 187 2.61 -13.13 -9.86
C ASN A 187 3.57 -13.20 -11.06
N SER A 188 3.06 -12.94 -12.27
CA SER A 188 3.81 -12.89 -13.53
C SER A 188 4.27 -11.49 -13.91
N ASP A 189 3.86 -10.45 -13.18
CA ASP A 189 4.16 -9.08 -13.55
C ASP A 189 5.63 -8.77 -13.23
N SER A 190 6.26 -8.07 -14.15
CA SER A 190 7.63 -7.61 -13.96
C SER A 190 7.68 -6.57 -12.85
N THR A 191 8.71 -6.63 -12.01
CA THR A 191 8.99 -5.57 -11.01
C THR A 191 9.14 -4.19 -11.65
N SER A 192 9.40 -4.14 -12.97
CA SER A 192 9.39 -2.89 -13.73
C SER A 192 8.04 -2.17 -13.72
N ASP A 193 6.94 -2.88 -13.50
CA ASP A 193 5.59 -2.29 -13.53
C ASP A 193 5.32 -1.37 -12.34
N TYR A 194 6.14 -1.48 -11.29
CA TYR A 194 6.10 -0.56 -10.15
C TYR A 194 6.85 0.76 -10.36
N ALA A 195 7.66 0.90 -11.41
CA ALA A 195 8.51 2.08 -11.56
C ALA A 195 7.71 3.39 -11.57
N ALA A 196 6.57 3.43 -12.26
CA ALA A 196 5.74 4.63 -12.30
C ALA A 196 5.21 5.02 -10.91
N THR A 197 4.68 4.07 -10.15
CA THR A 197 4.14 4.31 -8.82
C THR A 197 5.22 4.62 -7.79
N GLN A 198 6.40 4.01 -7.92
CA GLN A 198 7.57 4.29 -7.08
C GLN A 198 8.06 5.73 -7.30
N ILE A 199 8.21 6.16 -8.56
CA ILE A 199 8.64 7.53 -8.89
C ILE A 199 7.62 8.56 -8.40
N ILE A 200 6.32 8.31 -8.58
CA ILE A 200 5.26 9.19 -8.05
C ILE A 200 5.39 9.29 -6.52
N SER A 201 5.58 8.17 -5.82
CA SER A 201 5.73 8.15 -4.36
C SER A 201 6.95 8.94 -3.89
N GLU A 202 8.10 8.76 -4.53
CA GLU A 202 9.32 9.51 -4.23
C GLU A 202 9.15 11.00 -4.51
N PHE A 203 8.47 11.35 -5.60
CA PHE A 203 8.17 12.73 -5.93
C PHE A 203 7.24 13.37 -4.89
N VAL A 204 6.16 12.70 -4.48
CA VAL A 204 5.25 13.16 -3.42
C VAL A 204 5.99 13.36 -2.11
N LYS A 205 6.87 12.42 -1.72
CA LYS A 205 7.77 12.55 -0.58
C LYS A 205 8.64 13.81 -0.66
N SER A 206 9.22 14.08 -1.84
CA SER A 206 10.06 15.28 -2.06
C SER A 206 9.31 16.60 -1.91
N LYS A 207 7.97 16.58 -1.98
CA LYS A 207 7.09 17.73 -1.78
C LYS A 207 6.61 17.90 -0.34
N GLY A 208 7.17 17.13 0.59
CA GLY A 208 6.93 17.27 2.02
C GLY A 208 5.68 16.53 2.53
N TYR A 209 5.14 15.58 1.77
CA TYR A 209 4.13 14.66 2.30
C TYR A 209 4.80 13.58 3.14
N ASP A 210 4.12 13.13 4.19
CA ASP A 210 4.57 12.03 5.06
C ASP A 210 4.22 10.65 4.50
N GLY A 211 3.29 10.60 3.54
CA GLY A 211 2.86 9.35 2.94
C GLY A 211 1.78 9.53 1.89
N ILE A 212 1.29 8.40 1.40
CA ILE A 212 0.18 8.30 0.45
C ILE A 212 -0.87 7.33 0.98
N ALA A 213 -2.13 7.52 0.58
CA ALA A 213 -3.21 6.58 0.80
C ALA A 213 -3.84 6.15 -0.53
N TYR A 214 -4.30 4.90 -0.61
CA TYR A 214 -5.03 4.37 -1.77
C TYR A 214 -6.02 3.30 -1.34
N LYS A 215 -7.06 3.08 -2.13
CA LYS A 215 -8.10 2.09 -1.84
C LYS A 215 -7.55 0.67 -1.88
N SER A 216 -7.92 -0.15 -0.90
CA SER A 216 -7.70 -1.59 -0.98
C SER A 216 -8.61 -2.21 -2.04
N SER A 217 -8.08 -3.12 -2.85
CA SER A 217 -8.87 -3.96 -3.75
C SER A 217 -9.33 -5.27 -3.11
N LEU A 218 -8.93 -5.53 -1.86
CA LEU A 218 -9.18 -6.78 -1.14
C LEU A 218 -10.11 -6.60 0.07
N ALA A 219 -10.37 -5.35 0.48
CA ALA A 219 -11.23 -5.01 1.61
C ALA A 219 -11.78 -3.59 1.48
N ASP A 220 -12.68 -3.21 2.40
CA ASP A 220 -13.37 -1.91 2.34
C ASP A 220 -12.52 -0.72 2.80
N GLY A 221 -11.40 -0.95 3.47
CA GLY A 221 -10.52 0.09 3.98
C GLY A 221 -9.52 0.63 2.96
N HIS A 222 -8.53 1.36 3.47
CA HIS A 222 -7.46 1.98 2.68
C HIS A 222 -6.10 1.49 3.14
N ASN A 223 -5.20 1.37 2.19
CA ASN A 223 -3.78 1.20 2.43
C ASN A 223 -3.14 2.58 2.59
N ILE A 224 -2.21 2.69 3.53
CA ILE A 224 -1.40 3.88 3.78
C ILE A 224 0.06 3.47 3.69
N VAL A 225 0.84 4.23 2.95
CA VAL A 225 2.29 4.07 2.88
C VAL A 225 2.93 5.26 3.55
N LEU A 226 3.62 5.04 4.66
CA LEU A 226 4.37 6.06 5.38
C LEU A 226 5.82 6.02 4.89
N PHE A 227 6.34 7.17 4.48
CA PHE A 227 7.68 7.31 3.89
C PHE A 227 8.81 7.26 4.92
N ASP A 228 8.47 7.46 6.20
CA ASP A 228 9.40 7.39 7.32
C ASP A 228 8.89 6.35 8.33
N LEU A 229 9.72 5.37 8.67
CA LEU A 229 9.41 4.31 9.63
C LEU A 229 9.15 4.83 11.05
N ALA A 230 9.67 6.01 11.39
CA ALA A 230 9.44 6.67 12.67
C ALA A 230 8.07 7.35 12.77
N SER A 231 7.34 7.49 11.65
CA SER A 231 6.00 8.10 11.61
C SER A 231 4.93 7.30 12.37
N ALA A 232 5.17 6.01 12.66
CA ALA A 232 4.30 5.20 13.51
C ALA A 232 5.10 4.20 14.34
N GLU A 233 4.60 3.92 15.57
CA GLU A 233 5.20 2.98 16.50
C GLU A 233 4.28 1.82 16.82
N VAL A 234 4.87 0.62 17.01
CA VAL A 234 4.14 -0.59 17.38
C VAL A 234 3.75 -0.50 18.85
N LEU A 235 2.45 -0.55 19.13
CA LEU A 235 1.93 -0.64 20.51
C LEU A 235 1.80 -2.07 21.00
N GLY A 236 1.47 -2.99 20.10
CA GLY A 236 1.23 -4.38 20.44
C GLY A 236 1.04 -5.23 19.19
N CYS A 237 1.07 -6.54 19.40
CA CYS A 237 0.82 -7.52 18.36
C CYS A 237 -0.23 -8.52 18.82
N GLN A 238 -1.09 -8.94 17.91
CA GLN A 238 -2.11 -9.95 18.11
C GLN A 238 -1.91 -11.10 17.13
N ILE A 239 -2.39 -12.28 17.51
CA ILE A 239 -2.40 -13.46 16.66
C ILE A 239 -3.83 -13.74 16.21
N HIS A 240 -4.01 -14.06 14.93
CA HIS A 240 -5.30 -14.43 14.36
C HIS A 240 -5.15 -15.67 13.50
N GLU A 241 -6.18 -16.52 13.49
CA GLU A 241 -6.30 -17.63 12.56
C GLU A 241 -7.36 -17.28 11.52
N VAL A 242 -7.09 -17.59 10.26
CA VAL A 242 -8.04 -17.38 9.16
C VAL A 242 -9.09 -18.48 9.16
N SER A 243 -10.27 -18.17 9.67
CA SER A 243 -11.38 -19.12 9.80
C SER A 243 -12.23 -19.25 8.53
N LYS A 244 -12.17 -18.25 7.61
CA LYS A 244 -12.97 -18.26 6.36
C LYS A 244 -12.32 -17.39 5.29
N VAL A 245 -12.34 -17.88 4.05
CA VAL A 245 -11.99 -17.11 2.85
C VAL A 245 -13.16 -17.14 1.89
N LYS A 246 -13.53 -16.00 1.30
CA LYS A 246 -14.59 -15.88 0.30
C LYS A 246 -13.98 -15.54 -1.04
N PHE A 247 -14.34 -16.29 -2.08
CA PHE A 247 -13.95 -16.00 -3.46
C PHE A 247 -15.19 -15.64 -4.27
N GLU A 248 -15.05 -14.64 -5.13
CA GLU A 248 -16.03 -14.30 -6.15
C GLU A 248 -15.40 -14.49 -7.52
N PHE A 249 -16.14 -15.13 -8.43
CA PHE A 249 -15.66 -15.43 -9.77
C PHE A 249 -16.52 -14.71 -10.81
N LYS A 250 -15.86 -14.01 -11.73
CA LYS A 250 -16.50 -13.40 -12.90
C LYS A 250 -16.05 -14.15 -14.15
N ARG A 251 -17.02 -14.62 -14.94
CA ARG A 251 -16.72 -15.21 -16.26
C ARG A 251 -16.14 -14.12 -17.18
N ILE A 252 -15.02 -14.42 -17.80
CA ILE A 252 -14.44 -13.59 -18.87
C ILE A 252 -14.98 -14.14 -20.18
N GLU A 253 -15.66 -13.29 -20.96
CA GLU A 253 -16.11 -13.65 -22.30
C GLU A 253 -14.90 -13.54 -23.25
N GLU A 254 -14.67 -14.58 -24.03
CA GLU A 254 -13.69 -14.58 -25.11
C GLU A 254 -14.20 -13.68 -26.24
N HIS A 255 -13.42 -12.69 -26.63
CA HIS A 255 -13.68 -11.80 -27.77
C HIS A 255 -12.91 -12.24 -28.99
#